data_0e76c65f7b838df78cacfb02d9de4dad
#
_entry.id   0e76c65f7b838df78cacfb02d9de4dad
#
_cell.length_a   1.000
_cell.length_b   1.000
_cell.length_c   1.000
_cell.angle_alpha   90.00
_cell.angle_beta   90.00
_cell.angle_gamma   90.00
#
_symmetry.space_group_name_H-M   'P 1'
#
loop_
_entity.id
_entity.type
_entity.pdbx_description
1 polymer ?
#
loop_
_entity_poly.entity_id
_entity_poly.type
_entity_poly.pdbx_seq_one_letter_code
_entity_poly.pdbx_strand_id
1 'polypeptide(L)'
;MLYGIGISKGLGMESIRIGGKKHVLFRGESGKVSMLEAQCPHRGANLCKGKIKGDRVQCPYHGWEYDADGKLVKVPSTPTIPVGGNIGSKPVVEDGGFIWTAKKNQPLPTRYCKELTDPSWVQVYGSKNLEGNIYDWILNATDISHINYVHNFADEDNGIVKNLKIETIDDYVDCYAVVQPKASSIFTEHMQPRDGAPVHSRFVAPATSIIRIKLAGKYEFITFSTLSPIDDTHTKMSWCMMYPKTPLMNNSIVNKRFHDKMYETVAQDEAIIKEIDWVPMFVNAPCDKFQIEALKLLEK
;
A
#
# COMPACT_ATOMS: atom_id res chain seq x y z
N MET A 1 -12.05 -8.61 4.22
CA MET A 1 -10.80 -8.03 4.73
C MET A 1 -10.62 -6.63 4.16
N LEU A 2 -9.93 -5.76 4.89
CA LEU A 2 -9.70 -4.36 4.55
C LEU A 2 -8.30 -4.19 3.97
N TYR A 3 -8.20 -3.93 2.66
CA TYR A 3 -6.92 -3.69 1.98
C TYR A 3 -6.97 -2.40 1.15
N GLY A 4 -5.87 -1.65 1.14
CA GLY A 4 -5.64 -0.61 0.16
C GLY A 4 -5.16 -1.23 -1.15
N ILE A 5 -6.00 -1.21 -2.16
CA ILE A 5 -5.81 -1.98 -3.40
C ILE A 5 -5.24 -1.18 -4.57
N GLY A 6 -5.13 0.13 -4.41
CA GLY A 6 -4.61 1.00 -5.46
C GLY A 6 -4.62 2.47 -5.07
N ILE A 7 -4.09 3.27 -5.97
CA ILE A 7 -4.05 4.73 -5.86
C ILE A 7 -5.25 5.31 -6.62
N SER A 8 -5.95 6.25 -5.99
CA SER A 8 -7.15 6.87 -6.54
C SER A 8 -6.84 7.79 -7.74
N LYS A 9 -5.76 8.58 -7.64
CA LYS A 9 -5.40 9.55 -8.67
C LYS A 9 -4.98 8.86 -9.97
N GLY A 10 -5.62 9.23 -11.07
CA GLY A 10 -5.30 8.71 -12.40
C GLY A 10 -5.89 7.33 -12.69
N LEU A 11 -6.71 6.76 -11.77
CA LEU A 11 -7.41 5.52 -12.07
C LEU A 11 -8.33 5.68 -13.27
N GLY A 12 -8.10 4.87 -14.30
CA GLY A 12 -9.02 4.60 -15.39
C GLY A 12 -9.68 3.23 -15.21
N MET A 13 -9.13 2.22 -15.87
CA MET A 13 -9.51 0.81 -15.72
C MET A 13 -8.25 -0.03 -15.48
N GLU A 14 -8.23 -0.78 -14.40
CA GLU A 14 -7.12 -1.65 -14.01
C GLU A 14 -7.58 -3.09 -13.76
N SER A 15 -6.69 -4.04 -14.06
CA SER A 15 -6.84 -5.43 -13.64
C SER A 15 -6.15 -5.58 -12.30
N ILE A 16 -6.89 -6.00 -11.27
CA ILE A 16 -6.33 -6.28 -9.96
C ILE A 16 -6.62 -7.74 -9.57
N ARG A 17 -5.77 -8.32 -8.74
CA ARG A 17 -6.03 -9.61 -8.08
C ARG A 17 -6.09 -9.39 -6.58
N ILE A 18 -7.01 -10.10 -5.93
CA ILE A 18 -7.12 -10.14 -4.48
C ILE A 18 -7.43 -11.57 -4.08
N GLY A 19 -6.53 -12.19 -3.32
CA GLY A 19 -6.68 -13.58 -2.90
C GLY A 19 -6.86 -14.52 -4.10
N GLY A 20 -6.02 -14.38 -5.12
CA GLY A 20 -6.04 -15.18 -6.35
C GLY A 20 -7.16 -14.82 -7.35
N LYS A 21 -8.20 -14.11 -6.95
CA LYS A 21 -9.34 -13.76 -7.83
C LYS A 21 -9.08 -12.45 -8.58
N LYS A 22 -9.31 -12.49 -9.90
CA LYS A 22 -9.17 -11.32 -10.78
C LYS A 22 -10.42 -10.44 -10.72
N HIS A 23 -10.20 -9.13 -10.59
CA HIS A 23 -11.25 -8.11 -10.61
C HIS A 23 -10.90 -7.02 -11.62
N VAL A 24 -11.91 -6.35 -12.15
CA VAL A 24 -11.81 -5.08 -12.86
C VAL A 24 -12.13 -3.95 -11.88
N LEU A 25 -11.16 -3.08 -11.65
CA LEU A 25 -11.29 -1.85 -10.89
C LEU A 25 -11.37 -0.71 -11.90
N PHE A 26 -12.40 0.11 -11.86
CA PHE A 26 -12.57 1.19 -12.82
C PHE A 26 -13.26 2.41 -12.21
N ARG A 27 -12.96 3.57 -12.79
CA ARG A 27 -13.67 4.82 -12.49
C ARG A 27 -14.62 5.12 -13.63
N GLY A 28 -15.92 5.15 -13.33
CA GLY A 28 -16.94 5.58 -14.27
C GLY A 28 -16.89 7.07 -14.59
N GLU A 29 -17.65 7.51 -15.57
CA GLU A 29 -17.71 8.92 -16.01
C GLU A 29 -18.28 9.85 -14.92
N SER A 30 -19.13 9.34 -14.02
CA SER A 30 -19.59 10.07 -12.81
C SER A 30 -18.50 10.32 -11.78
N GLY A 31 -17.31 9.69 -11.94
CA GLY A 31 -16.23 9.70 -10.96
C GLY A 31 -16.30 8.58 -9.93
N LYS A 32 -17.40 7.80 -9.88
CA LYS A 32 -17.55 6.66 -8.95
C LYS A 32 -16.54 5.55 -9.30
N VAL A 33 -15.83 5.07 -8.28
CA VAL A 33 -14.99 3.88 -8.40
C VAL A 33 -15.81 2.63 -8.11
N SER A 34 -15.61 1.59 -8.92
CA SER A 34 -16.31 0.31 -8.79
C SER A 34 -15.34 -0.85 -9.01
N MET A 35 -15.62 -1.98 -8.36
CA MET A 35 -14.84 -3.20 -8.46
C MET A 35 -15.76 -4.39 -8.71
N LEU A 36 -15.56 -5.05 -9.85
CA LEU A 36 -16.37 -6.19 -10.29
C LEU A 36 -15.46 -7.40 -10.54
N GLU A 37 -16.05 -8.61 -10.48
CA GLU A 37 -15.34 -9.80 -10.99
C GLU A 37 -15.00 -9.62 -12.47
N ALA A 38 -13.76 -9.98 -12.84
CA ALA A 38 -13.25 -9.66 -14.16
C ALA A 38 -13.72 -10.62 -15.26
N GLN A 39 -14.32 -11.75 -14.90
CA GLN A 39 -14.73 -12.77 -15.87
C GLN A 39 -16.17 -12.58 -16.31
N CYS A 40 -16.36 -12.31 -17.59
CA CYS A 40 -17.69 -12.24 -18.19
C CYS A 40 -18.34 -13.65 -18.24
N PRO A 41 -19.52 -13.85 -17.64
CA PRO A 41 -20.15 -15.18 -17.56
C PRO A 41 -20.61 -15.75 -18.91
N HIS A 42 -20.71 -14.91 -19.95
CA HIS A 42 -21.14 -15.38 -21.27
C HIS A 42 -20.15 -16.39 -21.89
N ARG A 43 -18.83 -16.01 -21.99
CA ARG A 43 -17.78 -16.83 -22.60
C ARG A 43 -16.42 -16.64 -21.94
N GLY A 44 -16.37 -16.26 -20.68
CA GLY A 44 -15.13 -16.14 -19.91
C GLY A 44 -14.19 -14.96 -20.27
N ALA A 45 -14.64 -14.03 -21.13
CA ALA A 45 -13.79 -12.91 -21.53
C ALA A 45 -13.41 -12.01 -20.35
N ASN A 46 -12.18 -11.48 -20.38
CA ASN A 46 -11.66 -10.61 -19.33
C ASN A 46 -12.16 -9.16 -19.53
N LEU A 47 -12.99 -8.68 -18.61
CA LEU A 47 -13.57 -7.34 -18.62
C LEU A 47 -12.51 -6.22 -18.49
N CYS A 48 -11.33 -6.50 -17.92
CA CYS A 48 -10.24 -5.53 -17.87
C CYS A 48 -9.68 -5.17 -19.26
N LYS A 49 -10.04 -5.90 -20.29
CA LYS A 49 -9.70 -5.59 -21.71
C LYS A 49 -10.85 -4.92 -22.45
N GLY A 50 -11.92 -4.61 -21.73
CA GLY A 50 -13.11 -3.95 -22.25
C GLY A 50 -13.00 -2.43 -22.31
N LYS A 51 -14.14 -1.76 -22.24
CA LYS A 51 -14.24 -0.30 -22.28
C LYS A 51 -15.19 0.20 -21.19
N ILE A 52 -14.90 1.39 -20.66
CA ILE A 52 -15.82 2.14 -19.82
C ILE A 52 -16.83 2.84 -20.73
N LYS A 53 -18.13 2.79 -20.37
CA LYS A 53 -19.23 3.50 -21.03
C LYS A 53 -20.16 4.08 -19.96
N GLY A 54 -20.07 5.38 -19.71
CA GLY A 54 -20.69 5.97 -18.53
C GLY A 54 -20.13 5.34 -17.26
N ASP A 55 -21.02 4.84 -16.40
CA ASP A 55 -20.66 4.11 -15.17
C ASP A 55 -20.70 2.58 -15.34
N ARG A 56 -20.48 2.08 -16.57
CA ARG A 56 -20.55 0.66 -16.92
C ARG A 56 -19.24 0.17 -17.48
N VAL A 57 -19.00 -1.14 -17.37
CA VAL A 57 -17.94 -1.82 -18.10
C VAL A 57 -18.54 -2.65 -19.23
N GLN A 58 -18.03 -2.47 -20.46
CA GLN A 58 -18.41 -3.22 -21.63
C GLN A 58 -17.42 -4.36 -21.90
N CYS A 59 -17.94 -5.57 -22.03
CA CYS A 59 -17.18 -6.77 -22.38
C CYS A 59 -16.53 -6.59 -23.79
N PRO A 60 -15.22 -6.93 -23.94
CA PRO A 60 -14.53 -6.75 -25.22
C PRO A 60 -14.97 -7.77 -26.29
N TYR A 61 -15.63 -8.88 -25.90
CA TYR A 61 -15.92 -9.96 -26.82
C TYR A 61 -17.29 -9.77 -27.52
N HIS A 62 -18.38 -9.66 -26.74
CA HIS A 62 -19.73 -9.55 -27.32
C HIS A 62 -20.48 -8.29 -26.89
N GLY A 63 -19.77 -7.33 -26.27
CA GLY A 63 -20.32 -6.02 -25.92
C GLY A 63 -21.33 -6.01 -24.76
N TRP A 64 -21.44 -7.10 -23.98
CA TRP A 64 -22.28 -7.12 -22.78
C TRP A 64 -21.85 -6.02 -21.82
N GLU A 65 -22.81 -5.24 -21.26
CA GLU A 65 -22.53 -4.13 -20.39
C GLU A 65 -23.02 -4.42 -18.96
N TYR A 66 -22.13 -4.18 -18.00
CA TYR A 66 -22.36 -4.36 -16.56
C TYR A 66 -22.30 -3.00 -15.87
N ASP A 67 -23.29 -2.74 -15.01
CA ASP A 67 -23.29 -1.53 -14.18
C ASP A 67 -22.25 -1.62 -13.03
N ALA A 68 -22.20 -0.56 -12.23
CA ALA A 68 -21.27 -0.42 -11.10
C ALA A 68 -21.46 -1.48 -9.99
N ASP A 69 -22.60 -2.17 -9.96
CA ASP A 69 -22.94 -3.20 -8.99
C ASP A 69 -22.86 -4.63 -9.58
N GLY A 70 -22.40 -4.74 -10.86
CA GLY A 70 -22.21 -6.00 -11.56
C GLY A 70 -23.47 -6.57 -12.21
N LYS A 71 -24.56 -5.80 -12.25
CA LYS A 71 -25.79 -6.21 -12.94
C LYS A 71 -25.60 -6.11 -14.45
N LEU A 72 -25.97 -7.15 -15.18
CA LEU A 72 -26.03 -7.12 -16.65
C LEU A 72 -27.18 -6.21 -17.09
N VAL A 73 -26.85 -5.12 -17.77
CA VAL A 73 -27.82 -4.09 -18.15
C VAL A 73 -28.03 -3.98 -19.65
N LYS A 74 -27.16 -4.60 -20.47
CA LYS A 74 -27.28 -4.59 -21.92
C LYS A 74 -26.64 -5.81 -22.57
N VAL A 75 -27.36 -6.40 -23.50
CA VAL A 75 -26.90 -7.44 -24.44
C VAL A 75 -27.15 -6.93 -25.87
N PRO A 76 -26.09 -6.54 -26.63
CA PRO A 76 -26.28 -5.89 -27.92
C PRO A 76 -27.02 -6.72 -28.97
N SER A 77 -26.90 -8.04 -28.89
CA SER A 77 -27.49 -8.98 -29.87
C SER A 77 -28.97 -9.34 -29.62
N THR A 78 -29.53 -8.90 -28.49
CA THR A 78 -30.96 -9.21 -28.14
C THR A 78 -31.49 -8.15 -27.15
N PRO A 79 -32.79 -7.81 -27.23
CA PRO A 79 -33.39 -6.94 -26.21
C PRO A 79 -33.61 -7.65 -24.87
N THR A 80 -33.54 -8.99 -24.83
CA THR A 80 -33.77 -9.78 -23.63
C THR A 80 -32.49 -10.00 -22.86
N ILE A 81 -32.51 -9.68 -21.56
CA ILE A 81 -31.40 -9.94 -20.67
C ILE A 81 -31.53 -11.35 -20.09
N PRO A 82 -30.53 -12.23 -20.30
CA PRO A 82 -30.57 -13.59 -19.82
C PRO A 82 -30.49 -13.65 -18.29
N VAL A 83 -31.18 -14.62 -17.70
CA VAL A 83 -31.07 -14.92 -16.26
C VAL A 83 -29.68 -15.46 -15.95
N GLY A 84 -29.11 -15.05 -14.80
CA GLY A 84 -27.77 -15.49 -14.37
C GLY A 84 -26.60 -14.76 -15.04
N GLY A 85 -26.88 -13.69 -15.82
CA GLY A 85 -25.84 -12.93 -16.50
C GLY A 85 -25.08 -11.92 -15.62
N ASN A 86 -25.45 -11.76 -14.34
CA ASN A 86 -24.78 -10.84 -13.43
C ASN A 86 -23.40 -11.35 -12.97
N ILE A 87 -22.53 -10.44 -12.57
CA ILE A 87 -21.21 -10.73 -12.00
C ILE A 87 -21.12 -10.16 -10.58
N GLY A 88 -20.21 -10.73 -9.78
CA GLY A 88 -19.97 -10.26 -8.43
C GLY A 88 -19.35 -8.85 -8.39
N SER A 89 -19.79 -8.04 -7.43
CA SER A 89 -19.19 -6.76 -7.08
C SER A 89 -18.59 -6.81 -5.68
N LYS A 90 -17.62 -5.95 -5.41
CA LYS A 90 -17.05 -5.75 -4.07
C LYS A 90 -17.12 -4.28 -3.68
N PRO A 91 -17.48 -3.97 -2.43
CA PRO A 91 -17.51 -2.59 -1.98
C PRO A 91 -16.11 -2.00 -1.96
N VAL A 92 -15.98 -0.79 -2.49
CA VAL A 92 -14.75 0.01 -2.45
C VAL A 92 -15.06 1.41 -1.98
N VAL A 93 -14.08 2.02 -1.30
CA VAL A 93 -14.13 3.39 -0.77
C VAL A 93 -12.84 4.09 -1.13
N GLU A 94 -12.91 5.37 -1.48
CA GLU A 94 -11.74 6.22 -1.69
C GLU A 94 -11.50 7.06 -0.45
N ASP A 95 -10.26 7.01 0.06
CA ASP A 95 -9.85 7.86 1.18
C ASP A 95 -8.32 8.00 1.24
N GLY A 96 -7.83 9.21 1.60
CA GLY A 96 -6.40 9.49 1.71
C GLY A 96 -5.60 9.27 0.41
N GLY A 97 -6.25 9.39 -0.75
CA GLY A 97 -5.64 9.14 -2.06
C GLY A 97 -5.51 7.66 -2.45
N PHE A 98 -6.04 6.75 -1.63
CA PHE A 98 -6.08 5.31 -1.88
C PHE A 98 -7.50 4.81 -2.16
N ILE A 99 -7.58 3.63 -2.75
CA ILE A 99 -8.82 2.86 -2.93
C ILE A 99 -8.76 1.66 -1.98
N TRP A 100 -9.79 1.50 -1.16
CA TRP A 100 -9.88 0.49 -0.11
C TRP A 100 -10.99 -0.52 -0.41
N THR A 101 -10.73 -1.81 -0.14
CA THR A 101 -11.80 -2.82 -0.05
C THR A 101 -12.51 -2.66 1.28
N ALA A 102 -13.50 -1.78 1.34
CA ALA A 102 -14.19 -1.44 2.57
C ALA A 102 -15.68 -1.22 2.33
N LYS A 103 -16.48 -1.52 3.34
CA LYS A 103 -17.88 -1.07 3.37
C LYS A 103 -17.93 0.42 3.67
N LYS A 104 -19.01 1.09 3.21
CA LYS A 104 -19.27 2.49 3.56
C LYS A 104 -19.28 2.64 5.09
N ASN A 105 -18.62 3.69 5.58
CA ASN A 105 -18.45 4.01 7.01
C ASN A 105 -17.58 3.01 7.81
N GLN A 106 -16.92 2.05 7.17
CA GLN A 106 -15.92 1.24 7.85
C GLN A 106 -14.71 2.11 8.20
N PRO A 107 -14.17 2.06 9.43
CA PRO A 107 -12.97 2.80 9.79
C PRO A 107 -11.78 2.38 8.91
N LEU A 108 -11.07 3.37 8.36
CA LEU A 108 -9.91 3.15 7.49
C LEU A 108 -8.60 3.50 8.20
N PRO A 109 -7.47 2.87 7.86
CA PRO A 109 -6.15 3.19 8.42
C PRO A 109 -5.71 4.64 8.20
N THR A 110 -6.21 5.30 7.16
CA THR A 110 -5.96 6.72 6.85
C THR A 110 -6.29 7.68 8.00
N ARG A 111 -7.21 7.30 8.88
CA ARG A 111 -7.56 8.07 10.11
C ARG A 111 -6.36 8.32 11.03
N TYR A 112 -5.31 7.51 10.93
CA TYR A 112 -4.08 7.64 11.70
C TYR A 112 -3.01 8.51 11.04
N CYS A 113 -3.28 9.05 9.84
CA CYS A 113 -2.34 9.86 9.07
C CYS A 113 -3.04 11.04 8.39
N LYS A 114 -3.28 12.10 9.16
CA LYS A 114 -3.95 13.32 8.68
C LYS A 114 -3.20 14.04 7.54
N GLU A 115 -1.91 13.83 7.46
CA GLU A 115 -1.04 14.43 6.45
C GLU A 115 -1.37 13.96 5.03
N LEU A 116 -2.07 12.84 4.87
CA LEU A 116 -2.58 12.37 3.56
C LEU A 116 -3.54 13.37 2.89
N THR A 117 -4.21 14.20 3.67
CA THR A 117 -5.18 15.19 3.17
C THR A 117 -4.83 16.63 3.54
N ASP A 118 -3.72 16.84 4.26
CA ASP A 118 -3.27 18.16 4.68
C ASP A 118 -2.55 18.88 3.53
N PRO A 119 -3.05 20.06 3.04
CA PRO A 119 -2.45 20.81 1.94
C PRO A 119 -1.09 21.42 2.27
N SER A 120 -0.68 21.44 3.55
CA SER A 120 0.66 21.88 3.97
C SER A 120 1.74 20.82 3.76
N TRP A 121 1.36 19.61 3.35
CA TRP A 121 2.24 18.51 3.03
C TRP A 121 2.28 18.23 1.53
N VAL A 122 3.43 17.82 1.04
CA VAL A 122 3.58 17.26 -0.31
C VAL A 122 3.30 15.77 -0.21
N GLN A 123 2.46 15.24 -1.09
CA GLN A 123 2.15 13.82 -1.19
C GLN A 123 2.72 13.25 -2.50
N VAL A 124 3.57 12.23 -2.39
CA VAL A 124 4.17 11.51 -3.53
C VAL A 124 3.71 10.06 -3.50
N TYR A 125 2.77 9.72 -4.38
CA TYR A 125 2.19 8.38 -4.46
C TYR A 125 2.98 7.46 -5.39
N GLY A 126 3.01 6.18 -5.07
CA GLY A 126 3.56 5.12 -5.91
C GLY A 126 2.95 3.76 -5.57
N SER A 127 3.12 2.81 -6.47
CA SER A 127 2.74 1.42 -6.24
C SER A 127 3.62 0.45 -7.04
N LYS A 128 3.81 -0.75 -6.51
CA LYS A 128 4.58 -1.81 -7.18
C LYS A 128 3.97 -3.17 -6.83
N ASN A 129 3.95 -4.07 -7.82
CA ASN A 129 3.73 -5.49 -7.56
C ASN A 129 5.07 -6.11 -7.17
N LEU A 130 5.07 -6.88 -6.11
CA LEU A 130 6.24 -7.42 -5.43
C LEU A 130 6.20 -8.94 -5.43
N GLU A 131 7.33 -9.59 -5.53
CA GLU A 131 7.49 -11.00 -5.21
C GLU A 131 7.40 -11.18 -3.69
N GLY A 132 6.92 -12.34 -3.24
CA GLY A 132 6.64 -12.63 -1.84
C GLY A 132 5.16 -12.49 -1.47
N ASN A 133 4.71 -13.35 -0.56
CA ASN A 133 3.34 -13.29 -0.06
C ASN A 133 3.15 -12.10 0.89
N ILE A 134 1.91 -11.81 1.26
CA ILE A 134 1.60 -10.64 2.08
C ILE A 134 2.24 -10.71 3.47
N TYR A 135 2.43 -11.91 4.05
CA TYR A 135 3.04 -12.06 5.38
C TYR A 135 4.52 -11.73 5.37
N ASP A 136 5.24 -12.09 4.29
CA ASP A 136 6.65 -11.74 4.10
C ASP A 136 6.84 -10.22 4.16
N TRP A 137 5.97 -9.50 3.49
CA TRP A 137 6.00 -8.04 3.45
C TRP A 137 5.50 -7.38 4.74
N ILE A 138 4.57 -8.00 5.48
CA ILE A 138 4.18 -7.54 6.81
C ILE A 138 5.35 -7.71 7.79
N LEU A 139 6.05 -8.84 7.75
CA LEU A 139 7.22 -9.08 8.57
C LEU A 139 8.34 -8.07 8.27
N ASN A 140 8.62 -7.80 7.01
CA ASN A 140 9.58 -6.77 6.62
C ASN A 140 9.14 -5.37 7.10
N ALA A 141 7.89 -4.97 6.89
CA ALA A 141 7.39 -3.66 7.28
C ALA A 141 7.34 -3.45 8.81
N THR A 142 7.40 -4.51 9.59
CA THR A 142 7.41 -4.49 11.06
C THR A 142 8.76 -4.86 11.68
N ASP A 143 9.77 -5.08 10.86
CA ASP A 143 11.16 -5.21 11.30
C ASP A 143 11.83 -3.83 11.29
N ILE A 144 12.40 -3.42 12.41
CA ILE A 144 13.16 -2.17 12.52
C ILE A 144 14.66 -2.42 12.37
N SER A 145 15.11 -3.65 12.56
CA SER A 145 16.53 -4.00 12.61
C SER A 145 17.16 -4.17 11.24
N HIS A 146 16.41 -4.62 10.23
CA HIS A 146 16.92 -4.80 8.87
C HIS A 146 17.38 -3.50 8.21
N ILE A 147 16.80 -2.35 8.64
CA ILE A 147 17.03 -1.04 8.02
C ILE A 147 18.53 -0.73 7.89
N ASN A 148 19.32 -1.06 8.92
CA ASN A 148 20.74 -0.75 8.95
C ASN A 148 21.61 -1.62 8.01
N TYR A 149 21.12 -2.78 7.60
CA TYR A 149 21.87 -3.74 6.81
C TYR A 149 21.39 -3.85 5.36
N VAL A 150 20.10 -3.65 5.13
CA VAL A 150 19.48 -3.78 3.79
C VAL A 150 19.56 -2.47 3.02
N HIS A 151 19.40 -1.34 3.71
CA HIS A 151 19.30 -0.04 3.04
C HIS A 151 20.58 0.75 3.03
N ASN A 152 20.97 1.24 1.86
CA ASN A 152 22.17 2.02 1.65
C ASN A 152 22.17 3.42 2.31
N PHE A 153 21.06 3.86 2.88
CA PHE A 153 20.94 5.13 3.59
C PHE A 153 21.13 5.00 5.11
N ALA A 154 21.29 3.80 5.63
CA ALA A 154 21.50 3.54 7.05
C ALA A 154 22.94 3.05 7.31
N ASP A 155 23.38 3.12 8.54
CA ASP A 155 24.75 2.84 8.96
C ASP A 155 24.83 1.44 9.57
N GLU A 156 25.44 0.50 8.86
CA GLU A 156 25.64 -0.88 9.31
C GLU A 156 26.59 -1.00 10.52
N ASP A 157 27.57 -0.10 10.63
CA ASP A 157 28.51 -0.09 11.77
C ASP A 157 27.83 0.34 13.09
N ASN A 158 26.65 0.98 12.99
CA ASN A 158 25.83 1.42 14.11
C ASN A 158 24.43 0.74 14.10
N GLY A 159 24.35 -0.53 13.77
CA GLY A 159 23.12 -1.30 13.62
C GLY A 159 22.29 -1.50 14.90
N ILE A 160 22.71 -0.96 16.05
CA ILE A 160 21.97 -1.10 17.31
C ILE A 160 20.74 -0.21 17.29
N VAL A 161 19.57 -0.85 17.41
CA VAL A 161 18.28 -0.17 17.61
C VAL A 161 18.24 0.38 19.06
N LYS A 162 18.26 1.69 19.19
CA LYS A 162 18.26 2.37 20.51
C LYS A 162 16.83 2.75 20.91
N ASN A 163 16.59 2.82 22.22
CA ASN A 163 15.33 3.29 22.82
C ASN A 163 14.06 2.61 22.28
N LEU A 164 14.18 1.30 22.03
CA LEU A 164 13.05 0.51 21.51
C LEU A 164 11.91 0.47 22.53
N LYS A 165 10.73 0.95 22.12
CA LYS A 165 9.50 0.87 22.89
C LYS A 165 8.37 0.39 21.97
N ILE A 166 7.62 -0.62 22.40
CA ILE A 166 6.49 -1.19 21.66
C ILE A 166 5.22 -1.04 22.49
N GLU A 167 4.17 -0.54 21.84
CA GLU A 167 2.83 -0.38 22.45
C GLU A 167 1.77 -0.99 21.52
N THR A 168 0.96 -1.90 22.06
CA THR A 168 -0.15 -2.52 21.32
C THR A 168 -1.47 -1.91 21.78
N ILE A 169 -2.26 -1.41 20.85
CA ILE A 169 -3.55 -0.76 21.10
C ILE A 169 -4.54 -1.26 20.04
N ASP A 170 -5.67 -1.80 20.51
CA ASP A 170 -6.80 -2.27 19.70
C ASP A 170 -6.44 -2.89 18.32
N ASP A 171 -6.35 -2.07 17.27
CA ASP A 171 -6.14 -2.46 15.88
C ASP A 171 -4.76 -2.03 15.31
N TYR A 172 -3.84 -1.54 16.17
CA TYR A 172 -2.48 -1.20 15.76
C TYR A 172 -1.41 -1.50 16.82
N VAL A 173 -0.17 -1.56 16.35
CA VAL A 173 1.03 -1.60 17.19
C VAL A 173 1.93 -0.43 16.85
N ASP A 174 2.37 0.30 17.84
CA ASP A 174 3.37 1.36 17.74
C ASP A 174 4.76 0.85 18.14
N CYS A 175 5.75 1.22 17.34
CA CYS A 175 7.16 1.01 17.60
C CYS A 175 7.87 2.37 17.60
N TYR A 176 8.52 2.71 18.70
CA TYR A 176 9.40 3.86 18.81
C TYR A 176 10.83 3.38 18.91
N ALA A 177 11.72 3.96 18.12
CA ALA A 177 13.14 3.63 18.10
C ALA A 177 13.99 4.81 17.64
N VAL A 178 15.30 4.69 17.76
CA VAL A 178 16.27 5.62 17.18
C VAL A 178 17.18 4.81 16.26
N VAL A 179 17.24 5.21 14.99
CA VAL A 179 18.11 4.61 13.98
C VAL A 179 19.23 5.57 13.59
N GLN A 180 20.38 5.03 13.15
CA GLN A 180 21.51 5.84 12.70
C GLN A 180 21.51 5.94 11.17
N PRO A 181 21.24 7.11 10.60
CA PRO A 181 21.35 7.30 9.16
C PRO A 181 22.83 7.43 8.74
N LYS A 182 23.16 6.99 7.54
CA LYS A 182 24.48 7.12 6.96
C LYS A 182 24.75 8.57 6.53
N ALA A 183 25.93 9.10 6.83
CA ALA A 183 26.31 10.49 6.55
C ALA A 183 26.23 10.89 5.06
N SER A 184 26.31 9.92 4.14
CA SER A 184 26.23 10.10 2.68
C SER A 184 24.80 9.95 2.11
N SER A 185 23.77 9.87 2.97
CA SER A 185 22.38 9.77 2.49
C SER A 185 21.94 11.07 1.79
N ILE A 186 20.85 11.01 1.02
CA ILE A 186 20.21 12.18 0.36
C ILE A 186 19.87 13.32 1.34
N PHE A 187 19.80 13.00 2.61
CA PHE A 187 19.70 13.94 3.70
C PHE A 187 21.10 14.44 3.99
N THR A 188 21.37 15.66 3.59
CA THR A 188 22.66 16.31 3.85
C THR A 188 23.03 16.17 5.33
N GLU A 189 24.32 16.14 5.66
CA GLU A 189 24.83 16.10 7.06
C GLU A 189 24.10 17.08 8.00
N HIS A 190 23.60 18.19 7.45
CA HIS A 190 22.91 19.24 8.19
C HIS A 190 21.47 18.87 8.60
N MET A 191 20.88 17.85 7.98
CA MET A 191 19.52 17.39 8.29
C MET A 191 19.51 16.14 9.19
N GLN A 192 20.67 15.56 9.47
CA GLN A 192 20.77 14.39 10.33
C GLN A 192 20.87 14.81 11.81
N PRO A 193 20.03 14.25 12.69
CA PRO A 193 20.21 14.43 14.13
C PRO A 193 21.53 13.76 14.56
N ARG A 194 22.35 14.46 15.36
CA ARG A 194 23.65 13.94 15.84
C ARG A 194 23.52 12.65 16.65
N ASP A 195 22.41 12.49 17.36
CA ASP A 195 22.14 11.35 18.26
C ASP A 195 21.30 10.25 17.59
N GLY A 196 21.20 10.28 16.27
CA GLY A 196 20.33 9.39 15.48
C GLY A 196 18.95 9.98 15.20
N ALA A 197 18.23 9.37 14.26
CA ALA A 197 16.91 9.80 13.83
C ALA A 197 15.82 9.05 14.63
N PRO A 198 14.98 9.76 15.40
CA PRO A 198 13.81 9.15 16.02
C PRO A 198 12.85 8.64 14.94
N VAL A 199 12.47 7.38 15.07
CA VAL A 199 11.49 6.70 14.20
C VAL A 199 10.29 6.31 15.03
N HIS A 200 9.10 6.60 14.52
CA HIS A 200 7.85 6.05 14.99
C HIS A 200 7.22 5.27 13.85
N SER A 201 7.17 3.96 13.99
CA SER A 201 6.52 3.05 13.06
C SER A 201 5.23 2.53 13.67
N ARG A 202 4.12 2.68 12.95
CA ARG A 202 2.81 2.14 13.33
C ARG A 202 2.38 1.10 12.32
N PHE A 203 2.09 -0.11 12.78
CA PHE A 203 1.40 -1.11 11.99
C PHE A 203 -0.08 -1.14 12.36
N VAL A 204 -0.94 -0.95 11.37
CA VAL A 204 -2.40 -1.03 11.50
C VAL A 204 -2.89 -2.26 10.78
N ALA A 205 -3.55 -3.18 11.50
CA ALA A 205 -4.07 -4.39 10.90
C ALA A 205 -5.11 -4.09 9.79
N PRO A 206 -5.20 -4.89 8.72
CA PRO A 206 -4.42 -6.11 8.50
C PRO A 206 -3.07 -5.88 7.81
N ALA A 207 -2.79 -4.73 7.18
CA ALA A 207 -1.64 -4.61 6.29
C ALA A 207 -1.27 -3.16 5.94
N THR A 208 -1.37 -2.24 6.87
CA THR A 208 -0.98 -0.83 6.67
C THR A 208 0.15 -0.46 7.62
N SER A 209 1.18 0.19 7.10
CA SER A 209 2.30 0.72 7.87
C SER A 209 2.40 2.24 7.71
N ILE A 210 2.67 2.94 8.82
CA ILE A 210 2.88 4.39 8.85
C ILE A 210 4.21 4.63 9.55
N ILE A 211 5.22 5.06 8.82
CA ILE A 211 6.57 5.30 9.33
C ILE A 211 6.81 6.81 9.35
N ARG A 212 7.14 7.34 10.52
CA ARG A 212 7.49 8.74 10.74
C ARG A 212 8.94 8.84 11.16
N ILE A 213 9.74 9.60 10.43
CA ILE A 213 11.17 9.81 10.69
C ILE A 213 11.37 11.29 10.96
N LYS A 214 11.83 11.62 12.16
CA LYS A 214 12.17 13.00 12.51
C LYS A 214 13.62 13.28 12.16
N LEU A 215 13.82 14.36 11.42
CA LEU A 215 15.14 14.89 11.07
C LEU A 215 15.47 16.14 11.89
N ALA A 216 16.65 16.71 11.69
CA ALA A 216 17.06 17.95 12.35
C ALA A 216 16.08 19.09 12.04
N GLY A 217 15.79 19.92 13.05
CA GLY A 217 14.87 21.04 12.92
C GLY A 217 13.39 20.61 12.89
N LYS A 218 12.63 21.12 11.91
CA LYS A 218 11.19 20.91 11.78
C LYS A 218 10.85 19.83 10.72
N TYR A 219 11.85 19.15 10.18
CA TYR A 219 11.64 18.21 9.08
C TYR A 219 11.20 16.85 9.62
N GLU A 220 10.10 16.37 9.10
CA GLU A 220 9.59 15.02 9.33
C GLU A 220 9.26 14.42 7.97
N PHE A 221 9.62 13.15 7.79
CA PHE A 221 9.21 12.37 6.64
C PHE A 221 8.24 11.30 7.10
N ILE A 222 7.18 11.12 6.33
CA ILE A 222 6.16 10.12 6.63
C ILE A 222 6.02 9.24 5.40
N THR A 223 6.08 7.94 5.60
CA THR A 223 5.69 6.95 4.60
C THR A 223 4.43 6.24 5.10
N PHE A 224 3.35 6.40 4.37
CA PHE A 224 2.15 5.60 4.53
C PHE A 224 2.16 4.54 3.45
N SER A 225 2.12 3.26 3.81
CA SER A 225 2.07 2.16 2.87
C SER A 225 1.00 1.15 3.26
N THR A 226 0.39 0.53 2.24
CA THR A 226 -0.60 -0.52 2.42
C THR A 226 -0.32 -1.66 1.46
N LEU A 227 -0.52 -2.88 1.93
CA LEU A 227 -0.31 -4.11 1.19
C LEU A 227 -1.65 -4.75 0.84
N SER A 228 -1.71 -5.39 -0.32
CA SER A 228 -2.84 -6.23 -0.69
C SER A 228 -2.36 -7.49 -1.40
N PRO A 229 -2.90 -8.68 -1.05
CA PRO A 229 -2.45 -9.93 -1.66
C PRO A 229 -2.92 -10.01 -3.11
N ILE A 230 -1.98 -10.19 -4.03
CA ILE A 230 -2.29 -10.52 -5.43
C ILE A 230 -2.66 -12.00 -5.52
N ASP A 231 -1.78 -12.86 -5.02
CA ASP A 231 -1.93 -14.31 -4.89
C ASP A 231 -1.01 -14.81 -3.76
N ASP A 232 -0.76 -16.12 -3.70
CA ASP A 232 0.03 -16.74 -2.62
C ASP A 232 1.54 -16.41 -2.69
N THR A 233 2.00 -15.83 -3.80
CA THR A 233 3.42 -15.55 -4.07
C THR A 233 3.71 -14.10 -4.44
N HIS A 234 2.65 -13.26 -4.57
CA HIS A 234 2.83 -11.86 -4.95
C HIS A 234 1.93 -10.94 -4.13
N THR A 235 2.49 -9.78 -3.82
CA THR A 235 1.83 -8.71 -3.06
C THR A 235 1.88 -7.40 -3.83
N LYS A 236 0.80 -6.62 -3.81
CA LYS A 236 0.83 -5.23 -4.27
C LYS A 236 1.07 -4.32 -3.07
N MET A 237 2.11 -3.51 -3.14
CA MET A 237 2.34 -2.40 -2.22
C MET A 237 1.90 -1.10 -2.89
N SER A 238 1.12 -0.29 -2.18
CA SER A 238 0.80 1.08 -2.56
C SER A 238 1.24 2.02 -1.43
N TRP A 239 1.85 3.16 -1.77
CA TRP A 239 2.39 4.08 -0.77
C TRP A 239 2.15 5.54 -1.10
N CYS A 240 2.24 6.38 -0.08
CA CYS A 240 2.39 7.82 -0.16
C CYS A 240 3.56 8.26 0.73
N MET A 241 4.58 8.84 0.12
CA MET A 241 5.62 9.54 0.86
C MET A 241 5.22 10.99 1.05
N MET A 242 5.39 11.49 2.27
CA MET A 242 4.96 12.84 2.64
C MET A 242 6.07 13.60 3.34
N TYR A 243 6.15 14.89 3.04
CA TYR A 243 7.05 15.83 3.71
C TYR A 243 6.45 17.25 3.73
N PRO A 244 6.85 18.10 4.69
CA PRO A 244 6.32 19.46 4.79
C PRO A 244 6.59 20.26 3.52
N LYS A 245 5.54 20.96 3.05
CA LYS A 245 5.61 21.82 1.87
C LYS A 245 6.41 23.08 2.18
N THR A 246 7.63 23.16 1.65
CA THR A 246 8.48 24.34 1.74
C THR A 246 8.85 24.83 0.33
N PRO A 247 9.22 26.11 0.14
CA PRO A 247 9.62 26.62 -1.17
C PRO A 247 10.75 25.82 -1.83
N LEU A 248 11.71 25.31 -1.04
CA LEU A 248 12.85 24.54 -1.53
C LEU A 248 12.47 23.09 -1.89
N MET A 249 11.52 22.49 -1.19
CA MET A 249 11.18 21.07 -1.36
C MET A 249 9.96 20.82 -2.26
N ASN A 250 9.11 21.82 -2.45
CA ASN A 250 7.89 21.67 -3.28
C ASN A 250 8.18 21.87 -4.77
N ASN A 251 8.92 20.96 -5.38
CA ASN A 251 9.20 20.97 -6.82
C ASN A 251 9.29 19.55 -7.41
N SER A 252 9.18 19.46 -8.73
CA SER A 252 9.15 18.18 -9.45
C SER A 252 10.43 17.35 -9.31
N ILE A 253 11.59 17.99 -9.14
CA ILE A 253 12.89 17.31 -9.00
C ILE A 253 12.94 16.59 -7.65
N VAL A 254 12.54 17.28 -6.58
CA VAL A 254 12.46 16.68 -5.24
C VAL A 254 11.44 15.56 -5.21
N ASN A 255 10.23 15.78 -5.76
CA ASN A 255 9.19 14.75 -5.85
C ASN A 255 9.71 13.49 -6.57
N LYS A 256 10.39 13.67 -7.70
CA LYS A 256 10.99 12.56 -8.45
C LYS A 256 12.03 11.80 -7.62
N ARG A 257 12.91 12.52 -6.90
CA ARG A 257 13.92 11.88 -6.04
C ARG A 257 13.29 11.05 -4.92
N PHE A 258 12.23 11.55 -4.27
CA PHE A 258 11.50 10.78 -3.26
C PHE A 258 10.82 9.55 -3.87
N HIS A 259 10.20 9.71 -5.02
CA HIS A 259 9.61 8.62 -5.76
C HIS A 259 10.65 7.53 -6.09
N ASP A 260 11.75 7.92 -6.75
CA ASP A 260 12.82 6.99 -7.15
C ASP A 260 13.45 6.30 -5.93
N LYS A 261 13.65 7.05 -4.81
CA LYS A 261 14.20 6.48 -3.58
C LYS A 261 13.30 5.42 -2.96
N MET A 262 11.99 5.62 -2.97
CA MET A 262 11.07 4.60 -2.47
C MET A 262 11.11 3.32 -3.32
N TYR A 263 11.18 3.45 -4.66
CA TYR A 263 11.34 2.29 -5.54
C TYR A 263 12.67 1.55 -5.30
N GLU A 264 13.76 2.28 -5.07
CA GLU A 264 15.07 1.71 -4.72
C GLU A 264 14.99 0.96 -3.38
N THR A 265 14.42 1.58 -2.34
CA THR A 265 14.25 0.99 -1.01
C THR A 265 13.46 -0.32 -1.09
N VAL A 266 12.31 -0.29 -1.73
CA VAL A 266 11.45 -1.48 -1.91
C VAL A 266 12.15 -2.56 -2.74
N ALA A 267 12.99 -2.19 -3.72
CA ALA A 267 13.75 -3.17 -4.49
C ALA A 267 14.86 -3.85 -3.68
N GLN A 268 15.46 -3.14 -2.71
CA GLN A 268 16.44 -3.71 -1.78
C GLN A 268 15.78 -4.74 -0.86
N ASP A 269 14.59 -4.43 -0.32
CA ASP A 269 13.81 -5.36 0.49
C ASP A 269 13.40 -6.59 -0.31
N GLU A 270 12.89 -6.40 -1.53
CA GLU A 270 12.47 -7.49 -2.41
C GLU A 270 13.63 -8.45 -2.76
N ALA A 271 14.84 -7.91 -2.91
CA ALA A 271 16.03 -8.71 -3.17
C ALA A 271 16.38 -9.66 -2.02
N ILE A 272 16.06 -9.29 -0.77
CA ILE A 272 16.25 -10.15 0.39
C ILE A 272 15.05 -11.10 0.57
N ILE A 273 13.83 -10.58 0.53
CA ILE A 273 12.61 -11.33 0.83
C ILE A 273 12.46 -12.56 -0.07
N LYS A 274 12.77 -12.45 -1.35
CA LYS A 274 12.67 -13.56 -2.31
C LYS A 274 13.68 -14.68 -2.08
N GLU A 275 14.75 -14.45 -1.32
CA GLU A 275 15.78 -15.44 -0.98
C GLU A 275 15.56 -16.05 0.41
N ILE A 276 14.53 -15.62 1.16
CA ILE A 276 14.21 -16.15 2.49
C ILE A 276 13.41 -17.45 2.33
N ASP A 277 13.99 -18.54 2.79
CA ASP A 277 13.25 -19.79 3.01
C ASP A 277 12.58 -19.74 4.39
N TRP A 278 11.28 -19.45 4.39
CA TRP A 278 10.51 -19.37 5.64
C TRP A 278 10.40 -20.74 6.30
N VAL A 279 11.17 -20.92 7.36
CA VAL A 279 11.17 -22.14 8.19
C VAL A 279 10.38 -21.90 9.48
N PRO A 280 9.68 -22.93 10.01
CA PRO A 280 8.84 -22.76 11.21
C PRO A 280 9.61 -22.51 12.52
N MET A 281 10.93 -22.46 12.50
CA MET A 281 11.76 -22.19 13.67
C MET A 281 12.46 -20.85 13.55
N PHE A 282 11.91 -19.85 14.25
CA PHE A 282 12.54 -18.54 14.41
C PHE A 282 13.17 -18.41 15.78
N VAL A 283 14.40 -17.94 15.82
CA VAL A 283 15.03 -17.47 17.06
C VAL A 283 14.79 -15.95 17.12
N ASN A 284 13.96 -15.52 18.06
CA ASN A 284 13.61 -14.13 18.21
C ASN A 284 14.62 -13.38 19.09
N ALA A 285 14.98 -12.17 18.69
CA ALA A 285 15.73 -11.21 19.49
C ALA A 285 14.76 -10.17 20.11
N PRO A 286 15.18 -9.41 21.12
CA PRO A 286 14.34 -8.36 21.72
C PRO A 286 13.85 -7.29 20.74
N CYS A 287 14.57 -7.05 19.63
CA CYS A 287 14.18 -6.13 18.57
C CYS A 287 12.98 -6.64 17.73
N ASP A 288 12.71 -7.95 17.73
CA ASP A 288 11.64 -8.56 16.93
C ASP A 288 10.25 -8.40 17.58
N LYS A 289 10.20 -7.79 18.77
CA LYS A 289 8.94 -7.62 19.50
C LYS A 289 7.87 -6.89 18.69
N PHE A 290 8.26 -5.96 17.81
CA PHE A 290 7.31 -5.25 16.95
C PHE A 290 6.63 -6.21 15.96
N GLN A 291 7.40 -7.08 15.29
CA GLN A 291 6.87 -8.12 14.39
C GLN A 291 5.94 -9.08 15.15
N ILE A 292 6.37 -9.55 16.33
CA ILE A 292 5.60 -10.49 17.15
C ILE A 292 4.24 -9.90 17.54
N GLU A 293 4.19 -8.64 17.98
CA GLU A 293 2.94 -7.99 18.34
C GLU A 293 2.06 -7.69 17.11
N ALA A 294 2.65 -7.37 15.97
CA ALA A 294 1.92 -7.19 14.72
C ALA A 294 1.25 -8.50 14.25
N LEU A 295 1.96 -9.62 14.32
CA LEU A 295 1.40 -10.94 13.99
C LEU A 295 0.24 -11.32 14.91
N LYS A 296 0.35 -11.07 16.22
CA LYS A 296 -0.74 -11.30 17.17
C LYS A 296 -2.02 -10.49 16.84
N LEU A 297 -1.88 -9.31 16.24
CA LEU A 297 -3.04 -8.54 15.77
C LEU A 297 -3.74 -9.20 14.59
N LEU A 298 -3.02 -9.94 13.75
CA LEU A 298 -3.59 -10.62 12.58
C LEU A 298 -4.34 -11.90 12.96
N GLU A 299 -4.10 -12.45 14.15
CA GLU A 299 -4.76 -13.65 14.69
C GLU A 299 -6.11 -13.36 15.35
N LYS A 300 -6.40 -12.06 15.65
CA LYS A 300 -7.68 -11.60 16.22
C LYS A 300 -8.75 -11.44 15.15
#